data_1ab3c4dfc65f5be707a294d9ead2db21
#
_entry.id   1ab3c4dfc65f5be707a294d9ead2db21
#
_cell.length_a   1.000
_cell.length_b   1.000
_cell.length_c   1.000
_cell.angle_alpha   90.00
_cell.angle_beta   90.00
_cell.angle_gamma   90.00
#
_symmetry.space_group_name_H-M   'P 1'
#
loop_
_entity.id
_entity.type
_entity.pdbx_description
1 polymer ?
#
loop_
_entity_poly.entity_id
_entity_poly.type
_entity_poly.pdbx_seq_one_letter_code
_entity_poly.pdbx_strand_id
1 'polypeptide(L)'
;MADAGSVFGWRIVVAPPRGTVCPADLAEGTRLPAGTLLGSVRSRRAEVHVSAGYDGVLAEWLVHEGDLVDTGDPLARLYPEVSA
;
A
#
# COMPACT_ATOMS: atom_id res chain seq x y z
N MET A 1 -3.65 12.46 18.54
CA MET A 1 -4.48 11.35 18.79
C MET A 1 -4.59 10.46 17.56
N ALA A 2 -4.80 9.25 17.77
CA ALA A 2 -4.88 8.32 16.67
C ALA A 2 -6.06 8.67 15.78
N ASP A 3 -5.89 8.52 14.50
CA ASP A 3 -6.97 8.72 13.59
C ASP A 3 -7.99 7.61 13.73
N ALA A 4 -9.13 7.78 13.08
CA ALA A 4 -10.20 6.82 13.15
C ALA A 4 -9.77 5.47 12.56
N GLY A 5 -8.89 5.49 11.57
CA GLY A 5 -8.40 4.26 10.98
C GLY A 5 -7.65 3.40 11.96
N SER A 6 -6.86 4.01 12.86
CA SER A 6 -6.12 3.22 13.83
C SER A 6 -7.03 2.58 14.85
N VAL A 7 -8.16 3.18 15.16
CA VAL A 7 -9.11 2.60 16.08
C VAL A 7 -9.64 1.28 15.54
N PHE A 8 -9.87 1.20 14.25
CA PHE A 8 -10.43 0.03 13.62
C PHE A 8 -9.37 -0.89 13.03
N GLY A 9 -8.11 -0.53 13.21
CA GLY A 9 -7.02 -1.43 12.86
C GLY A 9 -6.67 -1.52 11.39
N TRP A 10 -7.14 -0.61 10.54
CA TRP A 10 -6.72 -0.65 9.16
C TRP A 10 -6.30 0.72 8.67
N ARG A 11 -5.45 0.72 7.65
CA ARG A 11 -4.90 1.93 7.07
C ARG A 11 -4.83 1.82 5.57
N ILE A 12 -4.83 2.99 4.93
CA ILE A 12 -4.73 3.07 3.47
C ILE A 12 -3.31 3.46 3.10
N VAL A 13 -2.74 2.71 2.16
CA VAL A 13 -1.48 3.09 1.51
C VAL A 13 -1.84 3.86 0.27
N VAL A 14 -1.24 5.02 0.10
CA VAL A 14 -1.57 5.91 -1.01
C VAL A 14 -0.39 6.06 -1.96
N ALA A 15 -0.69 6.47 -3.19
CA ALA A 15 0.33 6.67 -4.21
C ALA A 15 1.19 7.89 -3.86
N PRO A 16 2.53 7.75 -3.81
CA PRO A 16 3.39 8.90 -3.58
C PRO A 16 3.47 9.83 -4.79
N PRO A 17 3.66 9.33 -6.03
CA PRO A 17 3.55 10.16 -7.21
C PRO A 17 2.38 9.71 -8.05
N ARG A 18 2.07 10.46 -9.09
CA ARG A 18 1.15 10.00 -10.11
C ARG A 18 1.89 9.08 -11.08
N GLY A 19 1.19 8.15 -11.68
CA GLY A 19 1.78 7.26 -12.68
C GLY A 19 1.02 5.97 -12.83
N THR A 20 1.69 4.99 -13.39
CA THR A 20 1.13 3.66 -13.62
C THR A 20 1.54 2.72 -12.49
N VAL A 21 0.58 2.02 -11.95
CA VAL A 21 0.82 1.12 -10.82
C VAL A 21 1.34 -0.22 -11.31
N CYS A 22 2.39 -0.70 -10.63
CA CYS A 22 2.91 -2.05 -10.82
C CYS A 22 2.91 -2.72 -9.45
N PRO A 23 1.83 -3.39 -9.06
CA PRO A 23 1.75 -4.02 -7.74
C PRO A 23 2.67 -5.23 -7.68
N ALA A 24 3.22 -5.48 -6.49
CA ALA A 24 3.97 -6.70 -6.26
C ALA A 24 3.02 -7.89 -6.27
N ASP A 25 3.59 -9.07 -6.49
CA ASP A 25 2.79 -10.31 -6.54
C ASP A 25 2.51 -10.77 -5.12
N LEU A 26 1.57 -10.11 -4.47
CA LEU A 26 1.18 -10.39 -3.09
C LEU A 26 -0.31 -10.64 -3.05
N ALA A 27 -0.69 -11.78 -2.53
CA ALA A 27 -2.10 -12.12 -2.39
C ALA A 27 -2.69 -11.39 -1.17
N GLU A 28 -3.95 -11.05 -1.28
CA GLU A 28 -4.67 -10.52 -0.12
C GLU A 28 -4.63 -11.56 1.00
N GLY A 29 -4.46 -11.11 2.22
CA GLY A 29 -4.27 -11.97 3.37
C GLY A 29 -2.81 -12.24 3.70
N THR A 30 -1.89 -11.79 2.86
CA THR A 30 -0.46 -12.00 3.09
C THR A 30 0.05 -11.13 4.23
N ARG A 31 0.84 -11.73 5.09
CA ARG A 31 1.51 -11.01 6.16
C ARG A 31 2.71 -10.26 5.59
N LEU A 32 2.81 -8.98 5.96
CA LEU A 32 3.80 -8.08 5.40
C LEU A 32 4.66 -7.51 6.53
N PRO A 33 5.90 -7.95 6.67
CA PRO A 33 6.82 -7.25 7.57
C PRO A 33 7.05 -5.83 7.08
N ALA A 34 7.34 -4.93 8.01
CA ALA A 34 7.69 -3.55 7.66
C ALA A 34 8.82 -3.56 6.65
N GLY A 35 8.71 -2.71 5.64
CA GLY A 35 9.68 -2.63 4.57
C GLY A 35 9.39 -3.54 3.39
N THR A 36 8.37 -4.39 3.47
CA THR A 36 7.99 -5.24 2.34
C THR A 36 7.57 -4.37 1.16
N LEU A 37 8.12 -4.65 0.00
CA LEU A 37 7.78 -3.91 -1.22
C LEU A 37 6.37 -4.26 -1.64
N LEU A 38 5.50 -3.26 -1.70
CA LEU A 38 4.12 -3.43 -2.15
C LEU A 38 3.99 -3.28 -3.66
N GLY A 39 4.94 -2.59 -4.26
CA GLY A 39 4.92 -2.35 -5.69
C GLY A 39 5.59 -1.05 -6.03
N SER A 40 5.31 -0.55 -7.21
CA SER A 40 5.87 0.72 -7.63
C SER A 40 4.85 1.51 -8.42
N VAL A 41 5.09 2.82 -8.51
CA VAL A 41 4.34 3.71 -9.38
C VAL A 41 5.35 4.29 -10.36
N ARG A 42 5.10 4.06 -11.64
CA ARG A 42 6.03 4.40 -12.70
C ARG A 42 5.50 5.56 -13.53
N SER A 43 6.35 6.53 -13.77
CA SER A 43 6.07 7.62 -14.70
C SER A 43 7.21 7.69 -15.70
N ARG A 44 7.13 8.68 -16.61
CA ARG A 44 8.18 8.87 -17.59
C ARG A 44 9.53 9.16 -16.95
N ARG A 45 9.53 9.77 -15.78
CA ARG A 45 10.76 10.27 -15.16
C ARG A 45 11.33 9.35 -14.13
N ALA A 46 10.48 8.53 -13.52
CA ALA A 46 10.92 7.78 -12.37
C ALA A 46 10.02 6.60 -12.08
N GLU A 47 10.56 5.67 -11.34
CA GLU A 47 9.80 4.60 -10.73
C GLU A 47 9.99 4.74 -9.23
N VAL A 48 8.91 4.91 -8.51
CA VAL A 48 8.95 5.09 -7.06
C VAL A 48 8.41 3.84 -6.40
N HIS A 49 9.21 3.22 -5.55
CA HIS A 49 8.79 2.02 -4.84
C HIS A 49 7.93 2.39 -3.64
N VAL A 50 6.91 1.59 -3.39
CA VAL A 50 6.00 1.76 -2.28
C VAL A 50 6.17 0.55 -1.38
N SER A 51 6.47 0.79 -0.12
CA SER A 51 6.71 -0.28 0.84
C SER A 51 5.75 -0.18 2.02
N ALA A 52 5.54 -1.30 2.69
CA ALA A 52 4.78 -1.32 3.92
C ALA A 52 5.57 -0.56 4.99
N GLY A 53 4.93 0.39 5.64
CA GLY A 53 5.59 1.21 6.66
C GLY A 53 5.61 0.57 8.04
N TYR A 54 4.93 -0.55 8.22
CA TYR A 54 4.83 -1.25 9.49
C TYR A 54 4.44 -2.71 9.22
N ASP A 55 4.58 -3.54 10.24
CA ASP A 55 4.16 -4.93 10.13
C ASP A 55 2.64 -4.98 10.04
N GLY A 56 2.14 -5.79 9.13
CA GLY A 56 0.70 -5.88 8.96
C GLY A 56 0.31 -6.98 8.01
N VAL A 57 -0.95 -6.96 7.61
CA VAL A 57 -1.53 -7.90 6.67
C VAL A 57 -2.17 -7.12 5.54
N LEU A 58 -1.91 -7.56 4.32
CA LEU A 58 -2.54 -6.96 3.14
C LEU A 58 -4.01 -7.37 3.14
N ALA A 59 -4.88 -6.42 3.43
CA ALA A 59 -6.30 -6.71 3.50
C ALA A 59 -6.94 -6.70 2.13
N GLU A 60 -6.57 -5.72 1.32
CA GLU A 60 -7.23 -5.56 0.02
C GLU A 60 -6.37 -4.71 -0.90
N TRP A 61 -6.25 -5.13 -2.15
CA TRP A 61 -5.73 -4.27 -3.22
C TRP A 61 -6.86 -3.37 -3.71
N LEU A 62 -6.57 -2.09 -3.85
CA LEU A 62 -7.54 -1.12 -4.33
C LEU A 62 -7.26 -0.70 -5.77
N VAL A 63 -6.21 -1.26 -6.37
CA VAL A 63 -5.81 -0.99 -7.76
C VAL A 63 -5.43 -2.30 -8.41
N HIS A 64 -5.37 -2.26 -9.75
CA HIS A 64 -4.90 -3.37 -10.56
C HIS A 64 -3.65 -2.96 -11.30
N GLU A 65 -2.89 -3.94 -11.74
CA GLU A 65 -1.70 -3.68 -12.54
C GLU A 65 -2.05 -2.85 -13.75
N GLY A 66 -1.27 -1.80 -14.00
CA GLY A 66 -1.48 -0.92 -15.13
C GLY A 66 -2.43 0.22 -14.89
N ASP A 67 -3.08 0.28 -13.73
CA ASP A 67 -3.98 1.40 -13.43
C ASP A 67 -3.20 2.70 -13.34
N LEU A 68 -3.83 3.77 -13.80
CA LEU A 68 -3.28 5.11 -13.65
C LEU A 68 -3.78 5.70 -12.34
N VAL A 69 -2.87 6.25 -11.56
CA VAL A 69 -3.21 6.86 -10.28
C VAL A 69 -2.63 8.26 -10.20
N ASP A 70 -3.26 9.08 -9.39
CA ASP A 70 -2.74 10.39 -9.03
C ASP A 70 -2.10 10.30 -7.66
N THR A 71 -1.28 11.30 -7.35
CA THR A 71 -0.68 11.42 -6.01
C THR A 71 -1.79 11.39 -4.97
N GLY A 72 -1.64 10.52 -3.98
CA GLY A 72 -2.61 10.40 -2.90
C GLY A 72 -3.74 9.41 -3.16
N ASP A 73 -3.84 8.86 -4.36
CA ASP A 73 -4.87 7.86 -4.63
C ASP A 73 -4.61 6.60 -3.80
N PRO A 74 -5.66 5.94 -3.31
CA PRO A 74 -5.47 4.74 -2.50
C PRO A 74 -4.99 3.57 -3.35
N LEU A 75 -4.00 2.85 -2.84
CA LEU A 75 -3.43 1.68 -3.51
C LEU A 75 -3.83 0.38 -2.84
N ALA A 76 -3.80 0.36 -1.52
CA ALA A 76 -4.04 -0.87 -0.79
C ALA A 76 -4.49 -0.55 0.62
N ARG A 77 -5.14 -1.52 1.23
CA ARG A 77 -5.58 -1.43 2.60
C ARG A 77 -4.83 -2.47 3.41
N LEU A 78 -4.22 -2.03 4.50
CA LEU A 78 -3.46 -2.90 5.38
C LEU A 78 -4.06 -2.90 6.78
N TYR A 79 -4.03 -4.05 7.42
CA TYR A 79 -4.30 -4.15 8.85
C TYR A 79 -2.96 -4.20 9.57
N PRO A 80 -2.64 -3.20 10.42
CA PRO A 80 -1.42 -3.26 11.20
C PRO A 80 -1.44 -4.47 12.12
N GLU A 81 -0.30 -5.11 12.25
CA GLU A 81 -0.18 -6.21 13.18
C GLU A 81 0.05 -5.64 14.57
N VAL A 82 -0.74 -6.10 15.52
CA VAL A 82 -0.65 -5.62 16.88
C VAL A 82 0.00 -6.70 17.74
N SER A 83 1.10 -6.35 18.36
CA SER A 83 1.73 -7.25 19.32
C SER A 83 0.92 -7.27 20.59
N ALA A 84 0.65 -8.41 21.05
CA ALA A 84 -0.10 -8.56 22.29
C ALA A 84 0.75 -8.17 23.51
#